data_baf1a73c11b3dfdb8bbb38eee2dc0cbd
#
_entry.id   baf1a73c11b3dfdb8bbb38eee2dc0cbd
#
_cell.length_a   1.000
_cell.length_b   1.000
_cell.length_c   1.000
_cell.angle_alpha   90.00
_cell.angle_beta   90.00
_cell.angle_gamma   90.00
#
_symmetry.space_group_name_H-M   'P 1'
#
loop_
_entity.id
_entity.type
_entity.pdbx_description
1 polymer ?
#
loop_
_entity_poly.entity_id
_entity_poly.type
_entity_poly.pdbx_seq_one_letter_code
_entity_poly.pdbx_strand_id
1 'polypeptide(L)'
;MNKNLIVSSSDENYSHLLKELYFSTINLNGYDFAVLDCGLSEDSKEFFKQKNVQVLECKWDIDVPSYKVRGREYLKAQFSRFFLDLYFPGYENYIWMDSDTWIACPNTFDYYIQGSNQRGFAITPQVDRASPKLVNIKWFMNIPSKINSINFKNISKSISKDLAKKYAGHYTLNAGCFAYNKNFDGMKTIKKNLNNASRKGRLFGSDQVALAISLFEDNLDFELLPSYCNWLCEHHMPKFSIDKNTFVEPYIPNHNIGVMHLAGLDEDRSTNVFHKISTTDNKIIEKSLRYKSI
;
A
#
# COMPACT_ATOMS: atom_id res chain seq x y z
N MET A 1 1.41 14.13 -22.11
CA MET A 1 0.84 13.62 -20.87
C MET A 1 1.00 12.11 -20.89
N ASN A 2 1.63 11.54 -19.86
CA ASN A 2 1.75 10.09 -19.75
C ASN A 2 0.39 9.45 -19.51
N LYS A 3 0.26 8.15 -19.76
CA LYS A 3 -0.99 7.41 -19.56
C LYS A 3 -1.19 6.97 -18.11
N ASN A 4 -0.12 6.87 -17.35
CA ASN A 4 -0.11 6.34 -15.99
C ASN A 4 0.28 7.42 -15.01
N LEU A 5 -0.43 7.51 -13.89
CA LEU A 5 -0.15 8.44 -12.81
C LEU A 5 0.13 7.68 -11.51
N ILE A 6 1.28 7.92 -10.91
CA ILE A 6 1.58 7.52 -9.54
C ILE A 6 1.14 8.65 -8.61
N VAL A 7 0.34 8.31 -7.61
CA VAL A 7 -0.12 9.25 -6.59
C VAL A 7 0.27 8.74 -5.21
N SER A 8 0.81 9.63 -4.41
CA SER A 8 1.06 9.39 -3.00
C SER A 8 0.53 10.54 -2.15
N SER A 9 0.55 10.38 -0.85
CA SER A 9 0.17 11.44 0.09
C SER A 9 1.04 11.41 1.34
N SER A 10 1.17 12.58 1.97
CA SER A 10 1.87 12.69 3.25
C SER A 10 1.39 13.91 4.03
N ASP A 11 1.58 13.86 5.35
CA ASP A 11 1.79 15.04 6.19
C ASP A 11 3.30 15.35 6.29
N GLU A 12 3.67 16.41 7.00
CA GLU A 12 5.07 16.81 7.11
C GLU A 12 5.93 15.79 7.86
N ASN A 13 5.35 15.00 8.77
CA ASN A 13 6.10 14.00 9.54
C ASN A 13 6.75 12.93 8.63
N TYR A 14 6.10 12.61 7.51
CA TYR A 14 6.58 11.62 6.53
C TYR A 14 7.00 12.25 5.19
N SER A 15 7.15 13.58 5.11
CA SER A 15 7.53 14.29 3.88
C SER A 15 8.87 13.79 3.31
N HIS A 16 9.81 13.41 4.17
CA HIS A 16 11.09 12.86 3.78
C HIS A 16 10.96 11.51 3.06
N LEU A 17 10.05 10.63 3.49
CA LEU A 17 9.76 9.36 2.82
C LEU A 17 9.05 9.59 1.48
N LEU A 18 8.12 10.54 1.43
CA LEU A 18 7.46 10.94 0.20
C LEU A 18 8.48 11.44 -0.85
N LYS A 19 9.50 12.21 -0.42
CA LYS A 19 10.59 12.64 -1.30
C LYS A 19 11.42 11.46 -1.80
N GLU A 20 11.72 10.48 -0.94
CA GLU A 20 12.41 9.24 -1.33
C GLU A 20 11.60 8.41 -2.34
N LEU A 21 10.29 8.27 -2.09
CA LEU A 21 9.40 7.63 -3.07
C LEU A 21 9.44 8.36 -4.41
N TYR A 22 9.29 9.69 -4.42
CA TYR A 22 9.41 10.48 -5.64
C TYR A 22 10.73 10.20 -6.38
N PHE A 23 11.87 10.24 -5.69
CA PHE A 23 13.16 9.96 -6.31
C PHE A 23 13.27 8.55 -6.92
N SER A 24 12.57 7.57 -6.34
CA SER A 24 12.53 6.22 -6.91
C SER A 24 11.73 6.14 -8.22
N THR A 25 10.92 7.16 -8.52
CA THR A 25 10.06 7.21 -9.73
C THR A 25 10.67 8.00 -10.89
N ILE A 26 11.67 8.85 -10.67
CA ILE A 26 12.15 9.81 -11.69
C ILE A 26 12.70 9.16 -12.97
N ASN A 27 13.13 7.92 -12.89
CA ASN A 27 13.66 7.16 -14.03
C ASN A 27 12.63 6.24 -14.68
N LEU A 28 11.37 6.29 -14.23
CA LEU A 28 10.29 5.51 -14.85
C LEU A 28 9.80 6.20 -16.12
N ASN A 29 9.78 5.45 -17.21
CA ASN A 29 9.23 5.95 -18.47
C ASN A 29 7.71 5.70 -18.54
N GLY A 30 6.94 6.70 -18.94
CA GLY A 30 5.49 6.55 -19.13
C GLY A 30 4.65 6.78 -17.86
N TYR A 31 5.26 7.33 -16.80
CA TYR A 31 4.60 7.68 -15.55
C TYR A 31 4.77 9.16 -15.22
N ASP A 32 3.70 9.78 -14.76
CA ASP A 32 3.73 11.05 -14.04
C ASP A 32 3.62 10.77 -12.53
N PHE A 33 4.01 11.75 -11.70
CA PHE A 33 3.88 11.68 -10.25
C PHE A 33 3.08 12.86 -9.73
N ALA A 34 2.18 12.63 -8.77
CA ALA A 34 1.39 13.65 -8.10
C ALA A 34 1.25 13.38 -6.60
N VAL A 35 0.94 14.41 -5.85
CA VAL A 35 0.86 14.38 -4.38
C VAL A 35 -0.49 14.89 -3.91
N LEU A 36 -1.09 14.18 -2.94
CA LEU A 36 -2.19 14.64 -2.12
C LEU A 36 -1.64 15.15 -0.79
N ASP A 37 -1.76 16.44 -0.54
CA ASP A 37 -1.30 17.13 0.66
C ASP A 37 -2.24 16.85 1.84
N CYS A 38 -1.75 16.12 2.85
CA CYS A 38 -2.44 15.85 4.11
C CYS A 38 -1.90 16.71 5.28
N GLY A 39 -1.15 17.75 5.00
CA GLY A 39 -0.53 18.65 5.97
C GLY A 39 0.98 18.80 5.76
N LEU A 40 1.41 18.95 4.51
CA LEU A 40 2.79 19.26 4.14
C LEU A 40 3.12 20.73 4.51
N SER A 41 4.36 20.98 4.88
CA SER A 41 4.88 22.34 5.01
C SER A 41 4.97 23.04 3.64
N GLU A 42 5.03 24.38 3.67
CA GLU A 42 5.22 25.14 2.42
C GLU A 42 6.53 24.78 1.71
N ASP A 43 7.61 24.52 2.47
CA ASP A 43 8.90 24.09 1.90
C ASP A 43 8.78 22.76 1.17
N SER A 44 8.04 21.80 1.74
CA SER A 44 7.81 20.51 1.10
C SER A 44 6.93 20.63 -0.15
N LYS A 45 5.91 21.50 -0.13
CA LYS A 45 5.09 21.80 -1.32
C LYS A 45 5.92 22.47 -2.42
N GLU A 46 6.74 23.45 -2.06
CA GLU A 46 7.60 24.15 -3.00
C GLU A 46 8.64 23.20 -3.64
N PHE A 47 9.20 22.26 -2.84
CA PHE A 47 10.07 21.22 -3.37
C PHE A 47 9.41 20.45 -4.52
N PHE A 48 8.18 19.98 -4.35
CA PHE A 48 7.46 19.24 -5.39
C PHE A 48 7.08 20.12 -6.58
N LYS A 49 6.67 21.36 -6.34
CA LYS A 49 6.35 22.34 -7.38
C LYS A 49 7.54 22.64 -8.28
N GLN A 50 8.74 22.80 -7.71
CA GLN A 50 9.99 22.99 -8.47
C GLN A 50 10.35 21.78 -9.35
N LYS A 51 9.82 20.60 -9.05
CA LYS A 51 9.96 19.37 -9.84
C LYS A 51 8.80 19.15 -10.82
N ASN A 52 7.92 20.16 -11.00
CA ASN A 52 6.71 20.07 -11.82
C ASN A 52 5.76 18.96 -11.36
N VAL A 53 5.78 18.59 -10.08
CA VAL A 53 4.85 17.64 -9.48
C VAL A 53 3.60 18.39 -9.04
N GLN A 54 2.43 17.92 -9.46
CA GLN A 54 1.16 18.49 -9.03
C GLN A 54 0.88 18.11 -7.58
N VAL A 55 0.61 19.11 -6.74
CA VAL A 55 0.23 18.95 -5.33
C VAL A 55 -1.17 19.50 -5.15
N LEU A 56 -2.09 18.66 -4.68
CA LEU A 56 -3.48 19.05 -4.39
C LEU A 56 -3.81 18.76 -2.93
N GLU A 57 -4.66 19.59 -2.33
CA GLU A 57 -5.14 19.35 -0.96
C GLU A 57 -5.96 18.07 -0.89
N CYS A 58 -5.61 17.19 0.04
CA CYS A 58 -6.33 15.97 0.34
C CYS A 58 -7.61 16.27 1.13
N LYS A 59 -8.75 15.73 0.70
CA LYS A 59 -10.06 15.95 1.30
C LYS A 59 -10.59 14.70 1.99
N TRP A 60 -11.64 14.88 2.79
CA TRP A 60 -12.48 13.78 3.26
C TRP A 60 -13.49 13.43 2.17
N ASP A 61 -13.12 12.52 1.24
CA ASP A 61 -13.95 12.17 0.08
C ASP A 61 -15.19 11.34 0.41
N ILE A 62 -15.34 10.96 1.67
CA ILE A 62 -16.52 10.31 2.23
C ILE A 62 -16.99 11.04 3.49
N ASP A 63 -18.24 10.82 3.86
CA ASP A 63 -18.80 11.37 5.10
C ASP A 63 -18.21 10.64 6.32
N VAL A 64 -17.26 11.31 6.99
CA VAL A 64 -16.59 10.79 8.19
C VAL A 64 -17.10 11.54 9.41
N PRO A 65 -17.66 10.85 10.42
CA PRO A 65 -18.08 11.51 11.67
C PRO A 65 -16.88 12.21 12.36
N SER A 66 -17.01 13.51 12.65
CA SER A 66 -15.94 14.33 13.21
C SER A 66 -15.33 13.77 14.49
N TYR A 67 -16.12 13.15 15.36
CA TYR A 67 -15.65 12.52 16.58
C TYR A 67 -14.67 11.35 16.34
N LYS A 68 -14.62 10.78 15.13
CA LYS A 68 -13.68 9.72 14.74
C LYS A 68 -12.35 10.25 14.23
N VAL A 69 -12.32 11.47 13.71
CA VAL A 69 -11.11 12.09 13.14
C VAL A 69 -10.06 12.33 14.23
N ARG A 70 -10.45 12.99 15.31
CA ARG A 70 -9.60 13.24 16.50
C ARG A 70 -8.22 13.82 16.15
N GLY A 71 -8.17 14.80 15.26
CA GLY A 71 -6.93 15.45 14.83
C GLY A 71 -6.02 14.61 13.91
N ARG A 72 -6.47 13.44 13.45
CA ARG A 72 -5.69 12.56 12.55
C ARG A 72 -6.01 12.87 11.09
N GLU A 73 -5.70 14.08 10.65
CA GLU A 73 -6.00 14.56 9.29
C GLU A 73 -5.31 13.73 8.19
N TYR A 74 -4.15 13.14 8.49
CA TYR A 74 -3.46 12.22 7.58
C TYR A 74 -4.31 11.01 7.14
N LEU A 75 -5.36 10.66 7.92
CA LEU A 75 -6.27 9.58 7.56
C LEU A 75 -7.12 9.90 6.31
N LYS A 76 -7.19 11.15 5.86
CA LYS A 76 -7.78 11.51 4.56
C LYS A 76 -7.24 10.63 3.43
N ALA A 77 -5.94 10.38 3.43
CA ALA A 77 -5.25 9.52 2.46
C ALA A 77 -5.88 8.13 2.28
N GLN A 78 -6.38 7.52 3.37
CA GLN A 78 -7.03 6.21 3.31
C GLN A 78 -8.33 6.20 2.49
N PHE A 79 -8.93 7.36 2.29
CA PHE A 79 -10.16 7.52 1.52
C PHE A 79 -9.84 8.02 0.13
N SER A 80 -9.06 9.09 0.02
CA SER A 80 -8.73 9.77 -1.23
C SER A 80 -8.03 8.87 -2.26
N ARG A 81 -7.33 7.83 -1.81
CA ARG A 81 -6.68 6.84 -2.69
C ARG A 81 -7.63 6.12 -3.66
N PHE A 82 -8.93 6.13 -3.41
CA PHE A 82 -9.95 5.56 -4.30
C PHE A 82 -10.66 6.61 -5.17
N PHE A 83 -10.23 7.88 -5.11
CA PHE A 83 -10.84 9.01 -5.83
C PHE A 83 -9.83 9.75 -6.71
N LEU A 84 -8.71 9.09 -7.08
CA LEU A 84 -7.61 9.75 -7.80
C LEU A 84 -8.04 10.29 -9.16
N ASP A 85 -8.98 9.62 -9.81
CA ASP A 85 -9.60 10.05 -11.07
C ASP A 85 -10.32 11.40 -10.96
N LEU A 86 -10.81 11.76 -9.76
CA LEU A 86 -11.45 13.06 -9.50
C LEU A 86 -10.43 14.15 -9.18
N TYR A 87 -9.33 13.82 -8.52
CA TYR A 87 -8.25 14.76 -8.24
C TYR A 87 -7.41 15.07 -9.48
N PHE A 88 -7.09 14.06 -10.24
CA PHE A 88 -6.15 14.11 -11.37
C PHE A 88 -6.80 13.52 -12.62
N PRO A 89 -7.76 14.20 -13.28
CA PRO A 89 -8.44 13.65 -14.44
C PRO A 89 -7.51 13.53 -15.65
N GLY A 90 -7.79 12.55 -16.53
CA GLY A 90 -7.14 12.46 -17.84
C GLY A 90 -6.16 11.29 -18.00
N TYR A 91 -5.82 10.57 -16.93
CA TYR A 91 -4.98 9.38 -17.02
C TYR A 91 -5.80 8.12 -17.34
N GLU A 92 -5.13 7.10 -17.87
CA GLU A 92 -5.73 5.78 -18.13
C GLU A 92 -5.64 4.89 -16.90
N ASN A 93 -4.48 4.91 -16.21
CA ASN A 93 -4.24 4.14 -15.00
C ASN A 93 -3.77 5.04 -13.87
N TYR A 94 -4.27 4.75 -12.68
CA TYR A 94 -3.90 5.39 -11.43
C TYR A 94 -3.24 4.37 -10.52
N ILE A 95 -2.07 4.71 -10.00
CA ILE A 95 -1.32 3.89 -9.06
C ILE A 95 -1.25 4.66 -7.74
N TRP A 96 -1.78 4.05 -6.68
CA TRP A 96 -1.55 4.54 -5.33
C TRP A 96 -0.30 3.93 -4.74
N MET A 97 0.50 4.73 -4.05
CA MET A 97 1.62 4.28 -3.24
C MET A 97 1.64 5.03 -1.91
N ASP A 98 1.69 4.31 -0.78
CA ASP A 98 1.91 4.94 0.53
C ASP A 98 3.32 5.57 0.57
N SER A 99 3.47 6.69 1.29
CA SER A 99 4.74 7.45 1.33
C SER A 99 5.92 6.66 1.89
N ASP A 100 5.65 5.62 2.69
CA ASP A 100 6.66 4.72 3.25
C ASP A 100 7.00 3.53 2.32
N THR A 101 6.77 3.70 1.01
CA THR A 101 7.16 2.76 -0.04
C THR A 101 8.15 3.39 -1.01
N TRP A 102 8.87 2.55 -1.77
CA TRP A 102 9.69 3.00 -2.89
C TRP A 102 9.88 1.89 -3.92
N ILE A 103 10.17 2.26 -5.17
CA ILE A 103 10.28 1.32 -6.30
C ILE A 103 11.71 0.80 -6.38
N ALA A 104 11.89 -0.48 -6.08
CA ALA A 104 13.20 -1.15 -6.12
C ALA A 104 13.50 -1.76 -7.50
N CYS A 105 12.47 -2.22 -8.21
CA CYS A 105 12.62 -2.79 -9.56
C CYS A 105 11.48 -2.33 -10.48
N PRO A 106 11.74 -1.46 -11.46
CA PRO A 106 10.74 -0.95 -12.41
C PRO A 106 9.98 -2.06 -13.15
N ASN A 107 10.68 -3.06 -13.68
CA ASN A 107 10.04 -4.14 -14.44
C ASN A 107 9.01 -4.94 -13.63
N THR A 108 9.26 -5.13 -12.32
CA THR A 108 8.31 -5.78 -11.41
C THR A 108 7.17 -4.84 -11.04
N PHE A 109 7.45 -3.54 -10.94
CA PHE A 109 6.43 -2.52 -10.71
C PHE A 109 5.43 -2.43 -11.87
N ASP A 110 5.86 -2.63 -13.11
CA ASP A 110 5.00 -2.60 -14.29
C ASP A 110 3.86 -3.65 -14.26
N TYR A 111 3.96 -4.69 -13.44
CA TYR A 111 2.86 -5.65 -13.25
C TYR A 111 1.57 -5.00 -12.72
N TYR A 112 1.67 -3.88 -11.99
CA TYR A 112 0.48 -3.13 -11.56
C TYR A 112 -0.30 -2.58 -12.76
N ILE A 113 0.40 -2.05 -13.77
CA ILE A 113 -0.25 -1.55 -15.00
C ILE A 113 -0.79 -2.70 -15.84
N GLN A 114 -0.04 -3.80 -15.98
CA GLN A 114 -0.51 -4.97 -16.71
C GLN A 114 -1.78 -5.54 -16.07
N GLY A 115 -1.79 -5.71 -14.75
CA GLY A 115 -2.93 -6.21 -14.01
C GLY A 115 -4.14 -5.28 -14.06
N SER A 116 -3.95 -3.96 -13.90
CA SER A 116 -5.06 -3.00 -13.99
C SER A 116 -5.65 -2.92 -15.41
N ASN A 117 -4.84 -3.08 -16.45
CA ASN A 117 -5.33 -3.14 -17.82
C ASN A 117 -6.10 -4.45 -18.12
N GLN A 118 -5.75 -5.56 -17.48
CA GLN A 118 -6.41 -6.85 -17.69
C GLN A 118 -7.71 -7.00 -16.90
N ARG A 119 -7.71 -6.61 -15.61
CA ARG A 119 -8.84 -6.83 -14.68
C ARG A 119 -9.41 -5.56 -14.09
N GLY A 120 -8.92 -4.40 -14.51
CA GLY A 120 -9.37 -3.11 -14.00
C GLY A 120 -8.78 -2.69 -12.66
N PHE A 121 -8.36 -3.64 -11.80
CA PHE A 121 -7.75 -3.38 -10.50
C PHE A 121 -6.66 -4.40 -10.19
N ALA A 122 -5.48 -3.94 -9.77
CA ALA A 122 -4.33 -4.79 -9.43
C ALA A 122 -3.81 -4.46 -8.03
N ILE A 123 -3.61 -5.49 -7.20
CA ILE A 123 -3.18 -5.34 -5.81
C ILE A 123 -2.39 -6.57 -5.35
N THR A 124 -1.51 -6.37 -4.38
CA THR A 124 -0.74 -7.47 -3.77
C THR A 124 -1.43 -7.99 -2.52
N PRO A 125 -1.82 -9.27 -2.44
CA PRO A 125 -2.29 -9.90 -1.22
C PRO A 125 -1.14 -10.17 -0.25
N GLN A 126 -1.42 -10.08 1.04
CA GLN A 126 -0.51 -10.51 2.11
C GLN A 126 -0.70 -12.02 2.32
N VAL A 127 0.02 -12.80 1.58
CA VAL A 127 -0.12 -14.26 1.51
C VAL A 127 1.23 -14.90 1.21
N ASP A 128 1.26 -16.25 1.21
CA ASP A 128 2.42 -17.04 0.82
C ASP A 128 3.60 -16.92 1.81
N ARG A 129 4.75 -17.37 1.40
CA ARG A 129 6.00 -17.36 2.15
C ARG A 129 6.46 -15.95 2.60
N ALA A 130 5.98 -14.90 1.97
CA ALA A 130 6.21 -13.52 2.38
C ALA A 130 5.42 -13.12 3.65
N SER A 131 4.30 -13.81 3.94
CA SER A 131 3.41 -13.50 5.06
C SER A 131 2.95 -14.77 5.79
N PRO A 132 3.87 -15.55 6.39
CA PRO A 132 3.56 -16.90 6.90
C PRO A 132 2.66 -16.92 8.15
N LYS A 133 2.42 -15.78 8.80
CA LYS A 133 1.69 -15.68 10.07
C LYS A 133 0.39 -14.88 9.94
N LEU A 134 -0.41 -15.14 8.91
CA LEU A 134 -1.66 -14.41 8.67
C LEU A 134 -2.73 -14.64 9.73
N VAL A 135 -2.83 -15.87 10.23
CA VAL A 135 -3.84 -16.24 11.22
C VAL A 135 -3.17 -16.96 12.39
N ASN A 136 -3.45 -16.50 13.58
CA ASN A 136 -3.04 -17.18 14.81
C ASN A 136 -4.28 -17.46 15.66
N ILE A 137 -4.54 -18.73 15.98
CA ILE A 137 -5.66 -19.16 16.80
C ILE A 137 -5.10 -19.69 18.13
N LYS A 138 -5.51 -19.07 19.25
CA LYS A 138 -5.27 -19.61 20.58
C LYS A 138 -6.42 -20.53 20.97
N TRP A 139 -6.09 -21.70 21.42
CA TRP A 139 -7.04 -22.73 21.85
C TRP A 139 -7.12 -22.78 23.37
N PHE A 140 -8.29 -23.00 23.89
CA PHE A 140 -8.53 -23.34 25.29
C PHE A 140 -9.46 -24.56 25.33
N MET A 141 -9.04 -25.66 25.93
CA MET A 141 -9.78 -26.93 25.96
C MET A 141 -10.35 -27.33 24.58
N ASN A 142 -9.50 -27.29 23.55
CA ASN A 142 -9.86 -27.58 22.16
C ASN A 142 -10.91 -26.64 21.53
N ILE A 143 -11.23 -25.52 22.19
CA ILE A 143 -12.12 -24.49 21.67
C ILE A 143 -11.29 -23.26 21.29
N PRO A 144 -11.51 -22.63 20.10
CA PRO A 144 -10.79 -21.43 19.74
C PRO A 144 -11.18 -20.27 20.68
N SER A 145 -10.23 -19.88 21.54
CA SER A 145 -10.42 -18.82 22.53
C SER A 145 -10.13 -17.41 21.99
N LYS A 146 -9.20 -17.32 21.02
CA LYS A 146 -8.83 -16.05 20.38
C LYS A 146 -8.37 -16.25 18.94
N ILE A 147 -8.98 -15.53 18.02
CA ILE A 147 -8.58 -15.48 16.63
C ILE A 147 -7.86 -14.15 16.38
N ASN A 148 -6.58 -14.21 16.04
CA ASN A 148 -5.79 -13.08 15.60
C ASN A 148 -5.67 -13.15 14.06
N SER A 149 -6.51 -12.40 13.38
CA SER A 149 -6.50 -12.20 11.94
C SER A 149 -6.84 -10.74 11.68
N ILE A 150 -6.15 -10.11 10.73
CA ILE A 150 -6.42 -8.71 10.38
C ILE A 150 -7.85 -8.60 9.87
N ASN A 151 -8.27 -9.48 8.95
CA ASN A 151 -9.63 -9.52 8.43
C ASN A 151 -10.67 -9.71 9.55
N PHE A 152 -10.48 -10.72 10.43
CA PHE A 152 -11.41 -10.92 11.54
C PHE A 152 -11.53 -9.68 12.43
N LYS A 153 -10.40 -9.09 12.82
CA LYS A 153 -10.36 -7.91 13.70
C LYS A 153 -11.04 -6.70 13.08
N ASN A 154 -10.76 -6.43 11.80
CA ASN A 154 -11.24 -5.22 11.13
C ASN A 154 -12.71 -5.39 10.68
N ILE A 155 -13.07 -6.50 10.05
CA ILE A 155 -14.45 -6.77 9.59
C ILE A 155 -15.41 -6.87 10.77
N SER A 156 -15.01 -7.53 11.89
CA SER A 156 -15.89 -7.66 13.07
C SER A 156 -16.27 -6.32 13.69
N LYS A 157 -15.40 -5.32 13.58
CA LYS A 157 -15.64 -3.97 14.12
C LYS A 157 -16.36 -3.06 13.13
N SER A 158 -16.19 -3.30 11.84
CA SER A 158 -16.65 -2.40 10.79
C SER A 158 -17.97 -2.86 10.15
N ILE A 159 -18.19 -4.17 10.06
CA ILE A 159 -19.35 -4.75 9.37
C ILE A 159 -20.18 -5.63 10.32
N SER A 160 -19.74 -6.88 10.53
CA SER A 160 -20.39 -7.84 11.43
C SER A 160 -19.44 -8.94 11.90
N LYS A 161 -19.80 -9.60 13.03
CA LYS A 161 -19.02 -10.74 13.53
C LYS A 161 -19.16 -11.98 12.64
N ASP A 162 -20.32 -12.19 12.02
CA ASP A 162 -20.55 -13.38 11.20
C ASP A 162 -19.75 -13.30 9.89
N LEU A 163 -19.72 -12.14 9.25
CA LEU A 163 -18.88 -11.91 8.08
C LEU A 163 -17.39 -12.01 8.43
N ALA A 164 -17.00 -11.53 9.61
CA ALA A 164 -15.63 -11.66 10.10
C ALA A 164 -15.22 -13.12 10.31
N LYS A 165 -16.12 -13.98 10.81
CA LYS A 165 -15.86 -15.43 10.93
C LYS A 165 -15.70 -16.07 9.55
N LYS A 166 -16.58 -15.71 8.59
CA LYS A 166 -16.54 -16.22 7.21
C LYS A 166 -15.16 -15.96 6.56
N TYR A 167 -14.58 -14.77 6.77
CA TYR A 167 -13.33 -14.33 6.15
C TYR A 167 -12.11 -14.32 7.07
N ALA A 168 -12.20 -14.92 8.26
CA ALA A 168 -11.10 -14.91 9.24
C ALA A 168 -9.81 -15.55 8.72
N GLY A 169 -9.91 -16.58 7.89
CA GLY A 169 -8.80 -17.31 7.29
C GLY A 169 -8.33 -16.79 5.93
N HIS A 170 -8.99 -15.77 5.39
CA HIS A 170 -8.61 -15.21 4.09
C HIS A 170 -7.43 -14.24 4.26
N TYR A 171 -6.63 -14.12 3.20
CA TYR A 171 -5.53 -13.16 3.16
C TYR A 171 -6.04 -11.71 3.21
N THR A 172 -5.18 -10.82 3.67
CA THR A 172 -5.43 -9.37 3.66
C THR A 172 -4.87 -8.78 2.37
N LEU A 173 -5.55 -7.79 1.83
CA LEU A 173 -5.07 -7.02 0.68
C LEU A 173 -4.23 -5.84 1.18
N ASN A 174 -3.08 -5.61 0.57
CA ASN A 174 -2.20 -4.53 0.96
C ASN A 174 -2.58 -3.23 0.23
N ALA A 175 -3.34 -2.38 0.90
CA ALA A 175 -3.80 -1.09 0.35
C ALA A 175 -2.69 -0.03 0.17
N GLY A 176 -1.46 -0.30 0.62
CA GLY A 176 -0.35 0.65 0.49
C GLY A 176 0.26 0.75 -0.90
N CYS A 177 -0.04 -0.22 -1.79
CA CYS A 177 0.28 -0.12 -3.21
C CYS A 177 -0.74 -0.90 -4.03
N PHE A 178 -1.41 -0.22 -4.95
CA PHE A 178 -2.34 -0.82 -5.91
C PHE A 178 -2.48 0.07 -7.16
N ALA A 179 -3.02 -0.50 -8.24
CA ALA A 179 -3.35 0.25 -9.44
C ALA A 179 -4.79 -0.03 -9.87
N TYR A 180 -5.42 0.96 -10.50
CA TYR A 180 -6.70 0.76 -11.16
C TYR A 180 -6.79 1.53 -12.48
N ASN A 181 -7.54 0.94 -13.43
CA ASN A 181 -7.87 1.59 -14.70
C ASN A 181 -9.08 2.51 -14.51
N LYS A 182 -9.08 3.68 -15.17
CA LYS A 182 -10.19 4.65 -15.09
C LYS A 182 -11.57 4.08 -15.46
N ASN A 183 -11.60 3.01 -16.28
CA ASN A 183 -12.82 2.36 -16.73
C ASN A 183 -13.26 1.20 -15.81
N PHE A 184 -12.62 1.01 -14.67
CA PHE A 184 -12.98 -0.06 -13.75
C PHE A 184 -14.30 0.23 -13.02
N ASP A 185 -15.37 -0.43 -13.43
CA ASP A 185 -16.71 -0.24 -12.87
C ASP A 185 -16.82 -0.63 -11.39
N GLY A 186 -15.96 -1.54 -10.92
CA GLY A 186 -15.91 -2.00 -9.53
C GLY A 186 -15.55 -0.89 -8.52
N MET A 187 -14.99 0.24 -8.98
CA MET A 187 -14.64 1.35 -8.10
C MET A 187 -15.84 1.90 -7.32
N LYS A 188 -17.05 1.90 -7.90
CA LYS A 188 -18.29 2.30 -7.22
C LYS A 188 -18.58 1.40 -6.01
N THR A 189 -18.38 0.09 -6.17
CA THR A 189 -18.56 -0.90 -5.10
C THR A 189 -17.53 -0.71 -4.00
N ILE A 190 -16.26 -0.51 -4.34
CA ILE A 190 -15.19 -0.24 -3.37
C ILE A 190 -15.51 1.03 -2.56
N LYS A 191 -15.89 2.14 -3.21
CA LYS A 191 -16.27 3.42 -2.56
C LYS A 191 -17.48 3.23 -1.62
N LYS A 192 -18.49 2.44 -2.01
CA LYS A 192 -19.63 2.08 -1.18
C LYS A 192 -19.21 1.29 0.07
N ASN A 193 -18.36 0.28 -0.09
CA ASN A 193 -17.87 -0.54 1.01
C ASN A 193 -16.98 0.26 1.97
N LEU A 194 -16.17 1.17 1.44
CA LEU A 194 -15.35 2.10 2.21
C LEU A 194 -16.21 2.99 3.12
N ASN A 195 -17.27 3.58 2.56
CA ASN A 195 -18.22 4.40 3.32
C ASN A 195 -18.91 3.56 4.44
N ASN A 196 -19.33 2.33 4.14
CA ASN A 196 -19.93 1.45 5.12
C ASN A 196 -18.97 1.07 6.25
N ALA A 197 -17.73 0.71 5.90
CA ALA A 197 -16.70 0.32 6.86
C ALA A 197 -16.30 1.48 7.79
N SER A 198 -16.16 2.70 7.27
CA SER A 198 -15.77 3.88 8.03
C SER A 198 -16.84 4.37 9.01
N ARG A 199 -18.11 4.23 8.65
CA ARG A 199 -19.24 4.66 9.50
C ARG A 199 -19.35 3.86 10.80
N LYS A 200 -19.22 2.54 10.75
CA LYS A 200 -19.35 1.64 11.91
C LYS A 200 -18.03 1.40 12.63
N GLY A 201 -16.95 1.15 11.88
CA GLY A 201 -15.66 0.74 12.38
C GLY A 201 -14.71 1.86 12.77
N ARG A 202 -13.44 1.49 12.89
CA ARG A 202 -12.34 2.44 12.99
C ARG A 202 -12.07 3.03 11.60
N LEU A 203 -11.62 4.28 11.55
CA LEU A 203 -11.18 4.86 10.27
C LEU A 203 -9.96 4.11 9.73
N PHE A 204 -8.96 3.92 10.59
CA PHE A 204 -7.75 3.18 10.22
C PHE A 204 -8.06 1.71 9.87
N GLY A 205 -7.68 1.29 8.67
CA GLY A 205 -7.91 -0.05 8.12
C GLY A 205 -9.30 -0.24 7.47
N SER A 206 -10.11 0.82 7.33
CA SER A 206 -11.39 0.75 6.62
C SER A 206 -11.22 0.51 5.12
N ASP A 207 -10.13 0.96 4.53
CA ASP A 207 -9.70 0.71 3.17
C ASP A 207 -9.44 -0.80 2.91
N GLN A 208 -8.71 -1.47 3.81
CA GLN A 208 -8.48 -2.92 3.73
C GLN A 208 -9.80 -3.71 3.87
N VAL A 209 -10.71 -3.26 4.75
CA VAL A 209 -12.06 -3.86 4.86
C VAL A 209 -12.84 -3.67 3.58
N ALA A 210 -12.83 -2.47 3.00
CA ALA A 210 -13.54 -2.20 1.77
C ALA A 210 -13.06 -3.10 0.62
N LEU A 211 -11.74 -3.24 0.45
CA LEU A 211 -11.14 -4.11 -0.54
C LEU A 211 -11.47 -5.59 -0.28
N ALA A 212 -11.37 -6.06 0.96
CA ALA A 212 -11.68 -7.44 1.32
C ALA A 212 -13.15 -7.79 1.04
N ILE A 213 -14.10 -6.92 1.42
CA ILE A 213 -15.52 -7.12 1.13
C ILE A 213 -15.79 -7.09 -0.37
N SER A 214 -15.19 -6.15 -1.10
CA SER A 214 -15.35 -6.05 -2.54
C SER A 214 -14.87 -7.29 -3.28
N LEU A 215 -13.74 -7.86 -2.85
CA LEU A 215 -13.20 -9.08 -3.46
C LEU A 215 -13.97 -10.34 -3.03
N PHE A 216 -14.18 -10.53 -1.72
CA PHE A 216 -14.65 -11.82 -1.19
C PHE A 216 -16.18 -11.93 -1.10
N GLU A 217 -16.88 -10.84 -0.86
CA GLU A 217 -18.35 -10.85 -0.73
C GLU A 217 -19.05 -10.39 -2.00
N ASP A 218 -18.57 -9.29 -2.61
CA ASP A 218 -19.15 -8.75 -3.84
C ASP A 218 -18.57 -9.40 -5.11
N ASN A 219 -17.59 -10.29 -4.98
CA ASN A 219 -16.94 -11.04 -6.06
C ASN A 219 -16.36 -10.16 -7.18
N LEU A 220 -15.79 -8.99 -6.82
CA LEU A 220 -15.05 -8.21 -7.80
C LEU A 220 -13.79 -8.96 -8.22
N ASP A 221 -13.50 -8.92 -9.52
CA ASP A 221 -12.31 -9.57 -10.08
C ASP A 221 -11.11 -8.60 -10.01
N PHE A 222 -10.15 -8.90 -9.13
CA PHE A 222 -8.89 -8.17 -9.01
C PHE A 222 -7.74 -9.00 -9.55
N GLU A 223 -6.76 -8.36 -10.18
CA GLU A 223 -5.47 -9.00 -10.42
C GLU A 223 -4.68 -9.06 -9.12
N LEU A 224 -4.46 -10.28 -8.63
CA LEU A 224 -3.73 -10.53 -7.39
C LEU A 224 -2.26 -10.78 -7.70
N LEU A 225 -1.46 -9.73 -7.54
CA LEU A 225 -0.04 -9.76 -7.87
C LEU A 225 0.78 -10.57 -6.85
N PRO A 226 1.89 -11.18 -7.27
CA PRO A 226 2.82 -11.88 -6.36
C PRO A 226 3.35 -10.97 -5.24
N SER A 227 3.65 -11.54 -4.07
CA SER A 227 4.10 -10.81 -2.88
C SER A 227 5.35 -9.96 -3.10
N TYR A 228 6.24 -10.34 -4.04
CA TYR A 228 7.42 -9.54 -4.37
C TYR A 228 7.11 -8.24 -5.12
N CYS A 229 5.86 -8.03 -5.59
CA CYS A 229 5.43 -6.75 -6.17
C CYS A 229 5.26 -5.65 -5.10
N ASN A 230 4.95 -6.02 -3.84
CA ASN A 230 4.87 -5.10 -2.70
C ASN A 230 5.36 -5.82 -1.43
N TRP A 231 6.64 -5.70 -1.14
CA TRP A 231 7.31 -6.45 -0.08
C TRP A 231 7.22 -5.74 1.27
N LEU A 232 6.46 -6.31 2.19
CA LEU A 232 6.37 -5.83 3.58
C LEU A 232 7.58 -6.28 4.36
N CYS A 233 8.53 -5.37 4.59
CA CYS A 233 9.80 -5.67 5.27
C CYS A 233 9.61 -6.11 6.73
N GLU A 234 8.54 -5.65 7.40
CA GLU A 234 8.17 -6.10 8.76
C GLU A 234 7.87 -7.60 8.82
N HIS A 235 7.23 -8.14 7.78
CA HIS A 235 6.85 -9.55 7.76
C HIS A 235 8.04 -10.46 7.49
N HIS A 236 8.95 -10.04 6.64
CA HIS A 236 10.13 -10.80 6.29
C HIS A 236 11.24 -9.91 5.71
N MET A 237 12.44 -10.02 6.28
CA MET A 237 13.59 -9.27 5.80
C MET A 237 13.96 -9.73 4.38
N PRO A 238 14.13 -8.83 3.40
CA PRO A 238 14.57 -9.19 2.05
C PRO A 238 16.03 -9.62 2.03
N LYS A 239 16.46 -10.27 0.94
CA LYS A 239 17.87 -10.42 0.60
C LYS A 239 18.31 -9.31 -0.36
N PHE A 240 19.63 -9.17 -0.53
CA PHE A 240 20.20 -8.28 -1.53
C PHE A 240 20.99 -9.07 -2.56
N SER A 241 20.72 -8.84 -3.83
CA SER A 241 21.52 -9.39 -4.94
C SER A 241 22.62 -8.39 -5.31
N ILE A 242 23.87 -8.76 -5.07
CA ILE A 242 25.03 -7.92 -5.43
C ILE A 242 25.11 -7.75 -6.96
N ASP A 243 24.95 -8.85 -7.70
CA ASP A 243 25.05 -8.85 -9.15
C ASP A 243 23.98 -7.97 -9.83
N LYS A 244 22.76 -7.99 -9.30
CA LYS A 244 21.64 -7.19 -9.82
C LYS A 244 21.55 -5.80 -9.17
N ASN A 245 22.35 -5.54 -8.12
CA ASN A 245 22.29 -4.33 -7.30
C ASN A 245 20.86 -3.96 -6.84
N THR A 246 20.07 -4.96 -6.41
CA THR A 246 18.68 -4.75 -5.99
C THR A 246 18.27 -5.69 -4.86
N PHE A 247 17.18 -5.32 -4.15
CA PHE A 247 16.54 -6.20 -3.19
C PHE A 247 15.75 -7.31 -3.90
N VAL A 248 15.83 -8.50 -3.33
CA VAL A 248 15.14 -9.70 -3.83
C VAL A 248 14.43 -10.42 -2.69
N GLU A 249 13.40 -11.19 -3.00
CA GLU A 249 12.78 -12.06 -2.03
C GLU A 249 13.81 -13.10 -1.50
N PRO A 250 13.70 -13.50 -0.20
CA PRO A 250 14.73 -14.33 0.44
C PRO A 250 14.73 -15.79 -0.01
N TYR A 251 13.75 -16.21 -0.81
CA TYR A 251 13.55 -17.58 -1.27
C TYR A 251 13.86 -17.74 -2.76
N ILE A 252 14.28 -18.96 -3.14
CA ILE A 252 14.47 -19.31 -4.54
C ILE A 252 13.13 -19.17 -5.31
N PRO A 253 13.13 -18.50 -6.49
CA PRO A 253 14.28 -18.14 -7.32
C PRO A 253 14.84 -16.73 -7.08
N ASN A 254 14.59 -16.07 -5.94
CA ASN A 254 15.04 -14.72 -5.61
C ASN A 254 14.52 -13.68 -6.63
N HIS A 255 13.20 -13.60 -6.79
CA HIS A 255 12.59 -12.58 -7.64
C HIS A 255 12.94 -11.17 -7.16
N ASN A 256 13.14 -10.27 -8.09
CA ASN A 256 13.38 -8.87 -7.78
C ASN A 256 12.12 -8.28 -7.12
N ILE A 257 12.32 -7.57 -6.00
CA ILE A 257 11.24 -6.86 -5.33
C ILE A 257 10.88 -5.63 -6.15
N GLY A 258 9.60 -5.48 -6.48
CA GLY A 258 9.08 -4.32 -7.20
C GLY A 258 9.01 -3.09 -6.33
N VAL A 259 8.32 -3.22 -5.19
CA VAL A 259 8.13 -2.16 -4.21
C VAL A 259 8.59 -2.63 -2.84
N MET A 260 9.50 -1.87 -2.22
CA MET A 260 9.86 -1.99 -0.82
C MET A 260 8.86 -1.21 0.02
N HIS A 261 8.33 -1.82 1.10
CA HIS A 261 7.32 -1.22 1.93
C HIS A 261 7.70 -1.31 3.40
N LEU A 262 7.85 -0.16 4.05
CA LEU A 262 8.35 -0.02 5.43
C LEU A 262 7.22 -0.01 6.48
N ALA A 263 6.00 -0.39 6.09
CA ALA A 263 4.87 -0.46 7.02
C ALA A 263 5.22 -1.30 8.25
N GLY A 264 4.92 -0.77 9.45
CA GLY A 264 5.23 -1.44 10.73
C GLY A 264 6.66 -1.24 11.24
N LEU A 265 7.57 -0.71 10.45
CA LEU A 265 8.97 -0.42 10.83
C LEU A 265 9.11 1.06 11.23
N ASP A 266 8.62 1.41 12.43
CA ASP A 266 8.58 2.81 12.90
C ASP A 266 9.96 3.47 12.98
N GLU A 267 10.99 2.70 13.37
CA GLU A 267 12.36 3.18 13.45
C GLU A 267 12.94 3.47 12.06
N ASP A 268 12.77 2.55 11.10
CA ASP A 268 13.21 2.75 9.72
C ASP A 268 12.51 3.92 9.04
N ARG A 269 11.23 4.14 9.35
CA ARG A 269 10.48 5.28 8.82
C ARG A 269 10.94 6.63 9.38
N SER A 270 11.37 6.66 10.63
CA SER A 270 11.80 7.91 11.30
C SER A 270 13.29 8.22 11.13
N THR A 271 14.11 7.18 11.07
CA THR A 271 15.58 7.30 10.98
C THR A 271 16.13 6.35 9.90
N ASN A 272 17.35 6.60 9.45
CA ASN A 272 18.01 5.74 8.46
C ASN A 272 18.74 4.59 9.17
N VAL A 273 18.02 3.53 9.52
CA VAL A 273 18.57 2.35 10.18
C VAL A 273 19.32 1.47 9.17
N PHE A 274 20.46 0.92 9.58
CA PHE A 274 21.21 -0.08 8.82
C PHE A 274 20.98 -1.47 9.40
N HIS A 275 20.57 -2.39 8.55
CA HIS A 275 20.31 -3.79 8.91
C HIS A 275 21.40 -4.70 8.37
N LYS A 276 21.70 -5.77 9.09
CA LYS A 276 22.49 -6.90 8.59
C LYS A 276 21.63 -7.72 7.64
N ILE A 277 21.85 -7.58 6.33
CA ILE A 277 21.08 -8.23 5.28
C ILE A 277 21.90 -9.33 4.63
N SER A 278 21.31 -10.51 4.48
CA SER A 278 21.92 -11.62 3.75
C SER A 278 21.87 -11.33 2.24
N THR A 279 22.92 -11.66 1.54
CA THR A 279 22.98 -11.59 0.08
C THR A 279 22.58 -12.94 -0.55
N THR A 280 22.36 -12.94 -1.86
CA THR A 280 22.05 -14.17 -2.60
C THR A 280 23.20 -15.19 -2.61
N ASP A 281 24.43 -14.73 -2.45
CA ASP A 281 25.65 -15.55 -2.31
C ASP A 281 26.01 -15.84 -0.84
N ASN A 282 25.04 -15.69 0.09
CA ASN A 282 25.11 -15.98 1.52
C ASN A 282 26.15 -15.17 2.32
N LYS A 283 26.57 -14.01 1.83
CA LYS A 283 27.30 -13.01 2.60
C LYS A 283 26.34 -12.16 3.43
N ILE A 284 26.88 -11.42 4.38
CA ILE A 284 26.14 -10.43 5.17
C ILE A 284 26.70 -9.05 4.83
N ILE A 285 25.81 -8.11 4.51
CA ILE A 285 26.13 -6.71 4.29
C ILE A 285 25.31 -5.83 5.24
N GLU A 286 25.77 -4.63 5.52
CA GLU A 286 24.99 -3.61 6.21
C GLU A 286 24.34 -2.69 5.16
N LYS A 287 23.00 -2.61 5.20
CA LYS A 287 22.23 -1.81 4.24
C LYS A 287 20.95 -1.28 4.86
N SER A 288 20.59 -0.05 4.49
CA SER A 288 19.28 0.51 4.84
C SER A 288 18.19 -0.06 3.94
N LEU A 289 16.97 -0.19 4.50
CA LEU A 289 15.76 -0.53 3.74
C LEU A 289 15.14 0.70 3.06
N ARG A 290 15.59 1.92 3.37
CA ARG A 290 15.13 3.15 2.74
C ARG A 290 15.77 3.35 1.36
N TYR A 291 15.06 4.10 0.52
CA TYR A 291 15.61 4.55 -0.75
C TYR A 291 16.77 5.54 -0.48
N LYS A 292 17.95 5.25 -1.01
CA LYS A 292 19.04 6.23 -1.02
C LYS A 292 18.91 7.05 -2.29
N SER A 293 18.51 8.30 -2.15
CA SER A 293 18.81 9.29 -3.19
C SER A 293 20.32 9.41 -3.26
N ILE A 294 20.87 9.09 -4.42
CA ILE A 294 22.28 9.33 -4.77
C ILE A 294 22.54 10.82 -4.79
#